data_b08665bbff7956183bd815a212d651ed
#
_entry.id   b08665bbff7956183bd815a212d651ed
#
_cell.length_a   1.000
_cell.length_b   1.000
_cell.length_c   1.000
_cell.angle_alpha   90.00
_cell.angle_beta   90.00
_cell.angle_gamma   90.00
#
_symmetry.space_group_name_H-M   'P 1'
#
loop_
_entity.id
_entity.type
_entity.pdbx_description
1 polymer ?
#
loop_
_entity_poly.entity_id
_entity_poly.type
_entity_poly.pdbx_seq_one_letter_code
_entity_poly.pdbx_strand_id
1 'polypeptide(L)'
;MALPCSPLRLPVRFAIAGFVALAAACNDSTGPQARLSDPQGLSSDLQAVDGAFQSSTFQSFSALSFAPGSPVAAPSRMGALLAAAPIVPPRARTQPYASAPARLQALRLAASVLSSGISANVIPPTMYGQTWVWDEGTHQYILSPDPGPNNGIRIILYAIDPITGQIVEPPVAVGYVEFLDWSTPSTDSLQVILRGGTPSVPGTTYADYAVSATVTGDPPTAFSATAGGFVSDGTRTLTFGATFAVTQVDTDNPDTQIDVMWDIDNPVIHVELHETLAQSDADHLALTLTEFSITRGAETVSMHGTITSVLSTEAFSINLVVDVNDVPWIRIRGTQNGATVRHPNGSDLSPEEGQAFLDLFFLSATIEFAVLNLFTPAGSFMGA
;
A
#
# COMPACT_ATOMS: atom_id res chain seq x y z
N MET A 1 -22.38 -38.11 85.46
CA MET A 1 -21.24 -37.28 85.11
C MET A 1 -21.10 -37.22 83.59
N ALA A 2 -21.66 -36.23 82.95
CA ALA A 2 -21.65 -36.07 81.52
C ALA A 2 -20.86 -34.79 81.21
N LEU A 3 -19.80 -34.90 80.44
CA LEU A 3 -19.02 -33.77 79.93
C LEU A 3 -19.59 -33.30 78.58
N PRO A 4 -19.80 -32.02 78.36
CA PRO A 4 -20.30 -31.49 77.08
C PRO A 4 -19.20 -31.37 76.03
N CYS A 5 -19.40 -31.91 74.84
CA CYS A 5 -18.66 -31.65 73.64
C CYS A 5 -18.98 -30.22 73.11
N SER A 6 -18.03 -29.32 73.13
CA SER A 6 -18.12 -28.04 72.40
C SER A 6 -17.72 -28.18 70.95
N PRO A 7 -18.48 -27.65 69.96
CA PRO A 7 -18.11 -27.70 68.59
C PRO A 7 -17.07 -26.61 68.31
N LEU A 8 -15.94 -27.02 67.72
CA LEU A 8 -14.88 -26.13 67.22
C LEU A 8 -15.42 -25.36 66.01
N ARG A 9 -15.69 -24.09 66.16
CA ARG A 9 -16.01 -23.18 65.07
C ARG A 9 -14.69 -22.72 64.44
N LEU A 10 -14.29 -23.36 63.33
CA LEU A 10 -13.27 -22.83 62.45
C LEU A 10 -13.79 -21.56 61.77
N PRO A 11 -13.02 -20.46 61.73
CA PRO A 11 -13.48 -19.23 61.13
C PRO A 11 -13.43 -19.35 59.57
N VAL A 12 -14.60 -19.29 58.98
CA VAL A 12 -14.85 -19.28 57.51
C VAL A 12 -14.13 -18.11 56.77
N ARG A 13 -13.51 -17.20 57.54
CA ARG A 13 -12.86 -16.03 57.00
C ARG A 13 -11.51 -16.29 56.30
N PHE A 14 -10.85 -17.42 56.56
CA PHE A 14 -9.58 -17.77 55.90
C PHE A 14 -9.72 -18.40 54.53
N ALA A 15 -10.85 -19.00 54.20
CA ALA A 15 -11.08 -19.62 52.92
C ALA A 15 -11.36 -18.64 51.78
N ILE A 16 -11.93 -17.45 52.10
CA ILE A 16 -12.23 -16.39 51.10
C ILE A 16 -10.97 -15.61 50.71
N ALA A 17 -10.04 -15.41 51.63
CA ALA A 17 -8.79 -14.73 51.31
C ALA A 17 -7.85 -15.56 50.41
N GLY A 18 -7.88 -16.89 50.55
CA GLY A 18 -7.10 -17.79 49.66
C GLY A 18 -7.64 -17.87 48.24
N PHE A 19 -8.96 -17.74 48.05
CA PHE A 19 -9.57 -17.78 46.72
C PHE A 19 -9.38 -16.46 45.93
N VAL A 20 -9.35 -15.33 46.62
CA VAL A 20 -9.08 -14.03 45.98
C VAL A 20 -7.60 -13.90 45.55
N ALA A 21 -6.68 -14.49 46.33
CA ALA A 21 -5.26 -14.51 45.93
C ALA A 21 -4.98 -15.42 44.72
N LEU A 22 -5.71 -16.50 44.53
CA LEU A 22 -5.61 -17.39 43.38
C LEU A 22 -6.24 -16.76 42.12
N ALA A 23 -7.30 -15.95 42.25
CA ALA A 23 -7.90 -15.24 41.13
C ALA A 23 -7.06 -14.06 40.63
N ALA A 24 -6.25 -13.44 41.51
CA ALA A 24 -5.29 -12.38 41.11
C ALA A 24 -4.02 -12.97 40.46
N ALA A 25 -3.65 -14.22 40.79
CA ALA A 25 -2.49 -14.88 40.16
C ALA A 25 -2.76 -15.43 38.76
N CYS A 26 -4.05 -15.59 38.37
CA CYS A 26 -4.42 -16.04 37.02
C CYS A 26 -4.50 -14.91 35.98
N ASN A 27 -4.22 -13.67 36.33
CA ASN A 27 -4.22 -12.53 35.42
C ASN A 27 -2.81 -12.17 34.90
N ASP A 28 -1.76 -12.80 35.40
CA ASP A 28 -0.46 -12.76 34.76
C ASP A 28 -0.44 -13.76 33.62
N SER A 29 -0.60 -13.26 32.40
CA SER A 29 -0.28 -14.01 31.18
C SER A 29 1.24 -14.23 31.18
N THR A 30 1.70 -15.24 31.89
CA THR A 30 3.09 -15.71 31.91
C THR A 30 3.45 -16.52 30.68
N GLY A 31 2.71 -16.35 29.56
CA GLY A 31 3.13 -16.84 28.26
C GLY A 31 4.40 -16.15 27.79
N PRO A 32 5.22 -16.83 26.97
CA PRO A 32 6.39 -16.19 26.40
C PRO A 32 5.95 -14.93 25.65
N GLN A 33 6.52 -13.79 26.06
CA GLN A 33 6.25 -12.51 25.42
C GLN A 33 7.11 -12.44 24.16
N ALA A 34 6.49 -12.24 23.00
CA ALA A 34 7.24 -11.99 21.78
C ALA A 34 8.05 -10.70 21.90
N ARG A 35 9.21 -10.70 21.26
CA ARG A 35 10.07 -9.51 21.13
C ARG A 35 10.71 -9.55 19.76
N LEU A 36 10.87 -8.36 19.16
CA LEU A 36 11.72 -8.21 17.99
C LEU A 36 13.17 -8.52 18.36
N SER A 37 13.84 -9.29 17.51
CA SER A 37 15.26 -9.59 17.70
C SER A 37 16.12 -8.34 17.50
N ASP A 38 15.75 -7.47 16.57
CA ASP A 38 16.45 -6.24 16.21
C ASP A 38 15.47 -5.18 15.71
N PRO A 39 14.81 -4.40 16.62
CA PRO A 39 13.86 -3.36 16.25
C PRO A 39 14.47 -2.25 15.37
N GLN A 40 15.73 -1.85 15.64
CA GLN A 40 16.41 -0.81 14.87
C GLN A 40 16.75 -1.29 13.45
N GLY A 41 17.21 -2.53 13.33
CA GLY A 41 17.48 -3.14 12.02
C GLY A 41 16.20 -3.27 11.20
N LEU A 42 15.08 -3.68 11.79
CA LEU A 42 13.78 -3.72 11.10
C LEU A 42 13.40 -2.34 10.60
N SER A 43 13.43 -1.31 11.45
CA SER A 43 13.14 0.08 11.06
C SER A 43 14.03 0.56 9.91
N SER A 44 15.34 0.29 9.95
CA SER A 44 16.28 0.64 8.89
C SER A 44 15.96 -0.06 7.56
N ASP A 45 15.60 -1.33 7.61
CA ASP A 45 15.27 -2.13 6.44
C ASP A 45 13.96 -1.66 5.81
N LEU A 46 12.94 -1.31 6.62
CA LEU A 46 11.68 -0.75 6.14
C LEU A 46 11.87 0.61 5.45
N GLN A 47 12.76 1.46 5.98
CA GLN A 47 13.13 2.72 5.33
C GLN A 47 13.89 2.49 4.02
N ALA A 48 14.64 1.39 3.90
CA ALA A 48 15.34 1.05 2.67
C ALA A 48 14.38 0.67 1.51
N VAL A 49 13.17 0.18 1.84
CA VAL A 49 12.10 -0.08 0.85
C VAL A 49 11.72 1.19 0.12
N ASP A 50 11.52 2.29 0.86
CA ASP A 50 11.19 3.59 0.27
C ASP A 50 12.29 4.07 -0.71
N GLY A 51 13.54 3.69 -0.45
CA GLY A 51 14.68 4.04 -1.30
C GLY A 51 14.61 3.49 -2.73
N ALA A 52 13.93 2.36 -2.96
CA ALA A 52 13.78 1.76 -4.28
C ALA A 52 13.04 2.69 -5.27
N PHE A 53 12.19 3.58 -4.75
CA PHE A 53 11.40 4.54 -5.54
C PHE A 53 12.06 5.93 -5.67
N GLN A 54 13.31 6.11 -5.19
CA GLN A 54 13.97 7.42 -5.11
C GLN A 54 14.93 7.72 -6.27
N SER A 55 15.05 6.85 -7.30
CA SER A 55 15.90 7.14 -8.46
C SER A 55 15.40 8.38 -9.21
N SER A 56 16.34 9.18 -9.78
CA SER A 56 15.98 10.36 -10.57
C SER A 56 15.10 10.02 -11.78
N THR A 57 15.32 8.86 -12.38
CA THR A 57 14.53 8.36 -13.50
C THR A 57 13.10 8.03 -13.05
N PHE A 58 12.93 7.43 -11.85
CA PHE A 58 11.62 7.13 -11.30
C PHE A 58 10.87 8.42 -10.87
N GLN A 59 11.57 9.39 -10.29
CA GLN A 59 11.00 10.71 -9.98
C GLN A 59 10.51 11.44 -11.23
N SER A 60 11.30 11.41 -12.30
CA SER A 60 10.90 11.97 -13.60
C SER A 60 9.70 11.24 -14.19
N PHE A 61 9.65 9.90 -14.09
CA PHE A 61 8.50 9.11 -14.52
C PHE A 61 7.22 9.50 -13.76
N SER A 62 7.29 9.61 -12.44
CA SER A 62 6.16 10.03 -11.62
C SER A 62 5.65 11.44 -11.97
N ALA A 63 6.54 12.34 -12.39
CA ALA A 63 6.20 13.70 -12.77
C ALA A 63 5.51 13.79 -14.15
N LEU A 64 5.58 12.76 -15.00
CA LEU A 64 4.97 12.76 -16.34
C LEU A 64 3.46 13.05 -16.32
N SER A 65 2.75 12.58 -15.31
CA SER A 65 1.30 12.78 -15.17
C SER A 65 0.91 14.25 -15.02
N PHE A 66 1.84 15.09 -14.64
CA PHE A 66 1.65 16.53 -14.42
C PHE A 66 2.37 17.41 -15.45
N ALA A 67 3.19 16.80 -16.33
CA ALA A 67 3.99 17.53 -17.30
C ALA A 67 3.13 18.05 -18.46
N PRO A 68 3.19 19.36 -18.82
CA PRO A 68 2.44 19.90 -19.93
C PRO A 68 2.74 19.17 -21.25
N GLY A 69 1.71 18.91 -22.05
CA GLY A 69 1.83 18.23 -23.34
C GLY A 69 2.19 16.75 -23.27
N SER A 70 2.40 16.18 -22.08
CA SER A 70 2.62 14.74 -21.91
C SER A 70 1.40 13.95 -22.40
N PRO A 71 1.58 12.88 -23.19
CA PRO A 71 0.47 12.03 -23.63
C PRO A 71 -0.20 11.28 -22.47
N VAL A 72 0.47 11.21 -21.31
CA VAL A 72 -0.06 10.64 -20.05
C VAL A 72 -0.60 11.70 -19.09
N ALA A 73 -0.56 12.99 -19.46
CA ALA A 73 -1.08 14.08 -18.63
C ALA A 73 -2.61 14.27 -18.74
N ALA A 74 -3.32 13.43 -19.48
CA ALA A 74 -4.77 13.46 -19.46
C ALA A 74 -5.27 13.27 -18.03
N PRO A 75 -6.26 14.05 -17.57
CA PRO A 75 -6.84 13.87 -16.25
C PRO A 75 -7.57 12.52 -16.23
N SER A 76 -6.82 11.45 -15.99
CA SER A 76 -7.44 10.18 -15.69
C SER A 76 -8.20 10.35 -14.36
N ARG A 77 -9.38 9.76 -14.27
CA ARG A 77 -10.11 9.71 -13.00
C ARG A 77 -9.23 9.13 -11.89
N MET A 78 -8.33 8.21 -12.25
CA MET A 78 -7.31 7.63 -11.37
C MET A 78 -6.28 8.67 -10.88
N GLY A 79 -5.72 9.50 -11.76
CA GLY A 79 -4.80 10.57 -11.38
C GLY A 79 -5.45 11.61 -10.45
N ALA A 80 -6.73 11.94 -10.68
CA ALA A 80 -7.48 12.83 -9.79
C ALA A 80 -7.72 12.19 -8.40
N LEU A 81 -7.92 10.88 -8.34
CA LEU A 81 -8.08 10.15 -7.08
C LEU A 81 -6.78 10.07 -6.28
N LEU A 82 -5.67 9.81 -6.96
CA LEU A 82 -4.35 9.74 -6.33
C LEU A 82 -3.86 11.13 -5.87
N ALA A 83 -4.19 12.18 -6.64
CA ALA A 83 -3.96 13.57 -6.21
C ALA A 83 -4.85 13.98 -5.01
N ALA A 84 -6.03 13.36 -4.88
CA ALA A 84 -6.93 13.55 -3.75
C ALA A 84 -6.62 12.60 -2.57
N ALA A 85 -5.83 11.53 -2.80
CA ALA A 85 -5.37 10.68 -1.71
C ALA A 85 -4.49 11.53 -0.78
N PRO A 86 -4.84 11.66 0.50
CA PRO A 86 -4.07 12.51 1.40
C PRO A 86 -2.66 11.95 1.49
N ILE A 87 -1.67 12.72 0.98
CA ILE A 87 -0.27 12.53 1.37
C ILE A 87 -0.31 12.54 2.90
N VAL A 88 0.02 11.41 3.54
CA VAL A 88 -0.03 11.27 4.99
C VAL A 88 0.75 12.43 5.60
N PRO A 89 0.10 13.43 6.21
CA PRO A 89 0.79 14.61 6.68
C PRO A 89 1.80 14.20 7.76
N PRO A 90 2.94 14.92 7.92
CA PRO A 90 3.95 14.60 8.94
C PRO A 90 3.39 14.43 10.35
N ARG A 91 2.26 15.05 10.66
CA ARG A 91 1.56 14.89 11.96
C ARG A 91 0.91 13.51 12.13
N ALA A 92 0.59 12.80 11.08
CA ALA A 92 0.06 11.44 11.17
C ALA A 92 1.10 10.42 11.65
N ARG A 93 2.39 10.75 11.59
CA ARG A 93 3.47 9.91 12.15
C ARG A 93 3.38 9.72 13.68
N THR A 94 2.66 10.60 14.38
CA THR A 94 2.45 10.48 15.83
C THR A 94 1.15 9.74 16.19
N GLN A 95 0.22 9.61 15.24
CA GLN A 95 -1.05 8.92 15.42
C GLN A 95 -1.45 8.23 14.09
N PRO A 96 -0.78 7.15 13.69
CA PRO A 96 -0.98 6.52 12.38
C PRO A 96 -2.43 6.07 12.16
N TYR A 97 -3.12 5.64 13.22
CA TYR A 97 -4.52 5.23 13.18
C TYR A 97 -5.51 6.39 12.92
N ALA A 98 -5.10 7.65 13.11
CA ALA A 98 -5.98 8.82 12.82
C ALA A 98 -6.23 8.99 11.31
N SER A 99 -5.42 8.37 10.45
CA SER A 99 -5.60 8.39 8.99
C SER A 99 -6.48 7.24 8.47
N ALA A 100 -6.87 6.28 9.32
CA ALA A 100 -7.63 5.10 8.90
C ALA A 100 -8.92 5.42 8.14
N PRO A 101 -9.79 6.38 8.56
CA PRO A 101 -10.98 6.73 7.81
C PRO A 101 -10.67 7.27 6.41
N ALA A 102 -9.64 8.12 6.27
CA ALA A 102 -9.22 8.67 4.98
C ALA A 102 -8.68 7.58 4.06
N ARG A 103 -7.93 6.61 4.60
CA ARG A 103 -7.46 5.43 3.88
C ARG A 103 -8.63 4.60 3.33
N LEU A 104 -9.61 4.27 4.16
CA LEU A 104 -10.80 3.51 3.75
C LEU A 104 -11.59 4.25 2.66
N GLN A 105 -11.74 5.56 2.79
CA GLN A 105 -12.40 6.37 1.77
C GLN A 105 -11.62 6.40 0.45
N ALA A 106 -10.29 6.50 0.49
CA ALA A 106 -9.44 6.46 -0.71
C ALA A 106 -9.54 5.11 -1.44
N LEU A 107 -9.51 3.99 -0.71
CA LEU A 107 -9.69 2.65 -1.26
C LEU A 107 -11.06 2.48 -1.91
N ARG A 108 -12.13 2.94 -1.26
CA ARG A 108 -13.49 2.94 -1.83
C ARG A 108 -13.57 3.74 -3.13
N LEU A 109 -12.99 4.93 -3.16
CA LEU A 109 -12.96 5.76 -4.37
C LEU A 109 -12.17 5.08 -5.48
N ALA A 110 -11.02 4.48 -5.18
CA ALA A 110 -10.23 3.71 -6.14
C ALA A 110 -11.05 2.56 -6.74
N ALA A 111 -11.75 1.79 -5.90
CA ALA A 111 -12.66 0.73 -6.34
C ALA A 111 -13.72 1.24 -7.32
N SER A 112 -14.38 2.36 -7.00
CA SER A 112 -15.46 2.93 -7.82
C SER A 112 -14.97 3.42 -9.19
N VAL A 113 -13.71 3.87 -9.28
CA VAL A 113 -13.13 4.38 -10.53
C VAL A 113 -12.67 3.23 -11.42
N LEU A 114 -12.00 2.23 -10.84
CA LEU A 114 -11.54 1.06 -11.57
C LEU A 114 -12.70 0.26 -12.18
N SER A 115 -13.86 0.24 -11.51
CA SER A 115 -15.05 -0.47 -11.99
C SER A 115 -15.81 0.28 -13.12
N SER A 116 -15.46 1.51 -13.46
CA SER A 116 -16.29 2.36 -14.35
C SER A 116 -16.06 2.18 -15.85
N GLY A 117 -15.18 1.29 -16.32
CA GLY A 117 -15.09 0.95 -17.74
C GLY A 117 -13.71 0.44 -18.19
N ILE A 118 -13.75 -0.52 -19.10
CA ILE A 118 -12.61 -1.01 -19.88
C ILE A 118 -12.78 -0.56 -21.34
N SER A 119 -11.69 -0.12 -21.95
CA SER A 119 -11.61 0.23 -23.38
C SER A 119 -10.82 -0.84 -24.12
N ALA A 120 -11.26 -1.23 -25.31
CA ALA A 120 -10.65 -2.30 -26.10
C ALA A 120 -9.19 -2.06 -26.57
N ASN A 121 -8.66 -0.85 -26.37
CA ASN A 121 -7.26 -0.50 -26.63
C ASN A 121 -6.84 0.53 -25.57
N VAL A 122 -5.87 0.19 -24.77
CA VAL A 122 -5.33 1.05 -23.70
C VAL A 122 -4.64 2.27 -24.32
N ILE A 123 -3.84 2.09 -25.38
CA ILE A 123 -3.23 3.18 -26.14
C ILE A 123 -3.97 3.32 -27.47
N PRO A 124 -4.44 4.52 -27.85
CA PRO A 124 -5.02 4.73 -29.17
C PRO A 124 -4.05 4.27 -30.26
N PRO A 125 -4.47 3.40 -31.23
CA PRO A 125 -3.58 2.90 -32.29
C PRO A 125 -2.92 4.00 -33.13
N THR A 126 -3.52 5.18 -33.19
CA THR A 126 -2.94 6.36 -33.89
C THR A 126 -1.70 6.90 -33.19
N MET A 127 -1.44 6.52 -31.94
CA MET A 127 -0.26 6.93 -31.18
C MET A 127 0.88 5.91 -31.26
N TYR A 128 0.63 4.70 -31.79
CA TYR A 128 1.68 3.69 -31.90
C TYR A 128 2.84 4.16 -32.75
N GLY A 129 4.07 3.82 -32.35
CA GLY A 129 5.29 4.22 -33.03
C GLY A 129 5.75 5.63 -32.74
N GLN A 130 5.08 6.36 -31.84
CA GLN A 130 5.43 7.74 -31.50
C GLN A 130 6.45 7.80 -30.38
N THR A 131 7.35 8.84 -30.47
CA THR A 131 8.26 9.23 -29.42
C THR A 131 7.97 10.68 -29.02
N TRP A 132 7.91 10.96 -27.72
CA TRP A 132 7.63 12.29 -27.17
C TRP A 132 8.86 12.84 -26.47
N VAL A 133 9.19 14.13 -26.71
CA VAL A 133 10.35 14.85 -26.19
C VAL A 133 9.92 16.20 -25.62
N TRP A 134 10.65 16.69 -24.63
CA TRP A 134 10.44 18.03 -24.10
C TRP A 134 10.95 19.09 -25.07
N ASP A 135 10.15 20.11 -25.33
CA ASP A 135 10.52 21.27 -26.15
C ASP A 135 10.71 22.49 -25.23
N GLU A 136 11.96 23.02 -25.21
CA GLU A 136 12.31 24.19 -24.42
C GLU A 136 11.56 25.47 -24.85
N GLY A 137 11.21 25.57 -26.14
CA GLY A 137 10.56 26.77 -26.66
C GLY A 137 9.09 26.89 -26.21
N THR A 138 8.41 25.78 -26.07
CA THR A 138 6.98 25.74 -25.67
C THR A 138 6.76 25.26 -24.24
N HIS A 139 7.81 24.80 -23.55
CA HIS A 139 7.76 24.20 -22.21
C HIS A 139 6.68 23.10 -22.10
N GLN A 140 6.67 22.20 -23.09
CA GLN A 140 5.74 21.08 -23.12
C GLN A 140 6.34 19.89 -23.89
N TYR A 141 5.76 18.71 -23.68
CA TYR A 141 6.06 17.54 -24.51
C TYR A 141 5.47 17.70 -25.90
N ILE A 142 6.29 17.41 -26.93
CA ILE A 142 5.89 17.42 -28.33
C ILE A 142 6.30 16.11 -29.00
N LEU A 143 5.68 15.81 -30.15
CA LEU A 143 6.02 14.64 -30.95
C LEU A 143 7.39 14.79 -31.59
N SER A 144 8.27 13.80 -31.37
CA SER A 144 9.57 13.68 -32.04
C SER A 144 9.44 12.99 -33.41
N PRO A 145 10.32 13.29 -34.38
CA PRO A 145 10.43 12.50 -35.61
C PRO A 145 11.02 11.10 -35.39
N ASP A 146 11.63 10.81 -34.23
CA ASP A 146 12.22 9.52 -33.92
C ASP A 146 11.15 8.46 -33.69
N PRO A 147 11.33 7.23 -34.23
CA PRO A 147 10.33 6.19 -34.06
C PRO A 147 10.28 5.66 -32.63
N GLY A 148 9.07 5.41 -32.15
CA GLY A 148 8.76 4.67 -30.93
C GLY A 148 8.52 3.17 -31.16
N PRO A 149 8.06 2.43 -30.14
CA PRO A 149 7.71 1.03 -30.26
C PRO A 149 6.44 0.82 -31.11
N ASN A 150 6.42 -0.25 -31.94
CA ASN A 150 5.35 -0.49 -32.93
C ASN A 150 3.96 -0.73 -32.31
N ASN A 151 3.90 -1.18 -31.05
CA ASN A 151 2.66 -1.44 -30.31
C ASN A 151 2.52 -0.51 -29.10
N GLY A 152 3.09 0.70 -29.16
CA GLY A 152 3.05 1.59 -28.01
C GLY A 152 3.67 2.94 -28.30
N ILE A 153 4.05 3.64 -27.24
CA ILE A 153 4.69 4.96 -27.29
C ILE A 153 5.97 4.98 -26.44
N ARG A 154 6.83 5.93 -26.75
CA ARG A 154 8.03 6.25 -25.96
C ARG A 154 7.99 7.71 -25.50
N ILE A 155 8.41 7.95 -24.26
CA ILE A 155 8.58 9.31 -23.73
C ILE A 155 9.99 9.44 -23.19
N ILE A 156 10.73 10.46 -23.64
CA ILE A 156 12.05 10.77 -23.10
C ILE A 156 11.86 11.47 -21.76
N LEU A 157 12.62 11.05 -20.76
CA LEU A 157 12.55 11.55 -19.39
C LEU A 157 13.69 12.55 -19.14
N TYR A 158 13.37 13.64 -18.47
CA TYR A 158 14.31 14.71 -18.16
C TYR A 158 14.43 14.91 -16.66
N ALA A 159 15.58 15.38 -16.20
CA ALA A 159 15.82 15.71 -14.81
C ALA A 159 14.78 16.70 -14.29
N ILE A 160 14.28 16.43 -13.06
CA ILE A 160 13.29 17.26 -12.37
C ILE A 160 13.98 18.02 -11.24
N ASP A 161 13.70 19.31 -11.13
CA ASP A 161 14.09 20.10 -9.97
C ASP A 161 13.25 19.62 -8.75
N PRO A 162 13.88 19.14 -7.67
CA PRO A 162 13.17 18.55 -6.54
C PRO A 162 12.37 19.58 -5.73
N ILE A 163 12.60 20.87 -5.92
CA ILE A 163 11.90 21.94 -5.19
C ILE A 163 10.66 22.39 -5.96
N THR A 164 10.78 22.57 -7.27
CA THR A 164 9.71 23.10 -8.12
C THR A 164 8.87 21.99 -8.76
N GLY A 165 9.40 20.75 -8.85
CA GLY A 165 8.80 19.65 -9.57
C GLY A 165 8.79 19.82 -11.10
N GLN A 166 9.51 20.82 -11.63
CA GLN A 166 9.57 21.12 -13.07
C GLN A 166 10.84 20.52 -13.70
N ILE A 167 10.81 20.35 -15.02
CA ILE A 167 12.00 19.93 -15.77
C ILE A 167 13.08 20.99 -15.61
N VAL A 168 14.30 20.55 -15.30
CA VAL A 168 15.48 21.42 -15.18
C VAL A 168 15.79 22.03 -16.54
N GLU A 169 16.15 23.31 -16.59
CA GLU A 169 16.58 24.02 -17.81
C GLU A 169 18.06 24.40 -17.77
N PRO A 170 18.82 24.11 -18.82
CA PRO A 170 18.44 23.35 -20.01
C PRO A 170 18.11 21.89 -19.71
N PRO A 171 17.17 21.24 -20.45
CA PRO A 171 16.71 19.89 -20.14
C PRO A 171 17.83 18.87 -20.31
N VAL A 172 17.99 18.03 -19.29
CA VAL A 172 18.98 16.95 -19.25
C VAL A 172 18.23 15.62 -19.26
N ALA A 173 18.34 14.87 -20.35
CA ALA A 173 17.72 13.55 -20.45
C ALA A 173 18.35 12.58 -19.44
N VAL A 174 17.51 11.94 -18.63
CA VAL A 174 17.92 10.95 -17.61
C VAL A 174 17.52 9.52 -17.99
N GLY A 175 16.68 9.36 -19.02
CA GLY A 175 16.23 8.07 -19.48
C GLY A 175 15.02 8.19 -20.41
N TYR A 176 14.29 7.09 -20.51
CA TYR A 176 13.05 7.04 -21.25
C TYR A 176 12.10 5.98 -20.68
N VAL A 177 10.81 6.13 -20.92
CA VAL A 177 9.79 5.12 -20.64
C VAL A 177 9.13 4.67 -21.93
N GLU A 178 8.86 3.38 -22.02
CA GLU A 178 8.03 2.77 -23.06
C GLU A 178 6.76 2.23 -22.44
N PHE A 179 5.62 2.56 -23.05
CA PHE A 179 4.32 2.01 -22.75
C PHE A 179 3.94 1.13 -23.94
N LEU A 180 3.78 -0.17 -23.67
CA LEU A 180 3.48 -1.17 -24.70
C LEU A 180 2.08 -1.74 -24.47
N ASP A 181 1.23 -1.66 -25.47
CA ASP A 181 -0.13 -2.19 -25.44
C ASP A 181 -0.14 -3.67 -25.80
N TRP A 182 -0.61 -4.50 -24.86
CA TRP A 182 -0.80 -5.93 -25.01
C TRP A 182 -2.27 -6.33 -24.82
N SER A 183 -3.18 -5.38 -25.00
CA SER A 183 -4.61 -5.59 -24.81
C SER A 183 -5.15 -6.63 -25.79
N THR A 184 -6.17 -7.33 -25.34
CA THR A 184 -6.98 -8.27 -26.10
C THR A 184 -8.46 -7.85 -26.04
N PRO A 185 -9.37 -8.45 -26.80
CA PRO A 185 -10.80 -8.09 -26.71
C PRO A 185 -11.44 -8.28 -25.33
N SER A 186 -10.81 -9.05 -24.43
CA SER A 186 -11.33 -9.36 -23.09
C SER A 186 -10.47 -8.85 -21.93
N THR A 187 -9.31 -8.27 -22.23
CA THR A 187 -8.34 -7.86 -21.21
C THR A 187 -7.58 -6.63 -21.69
N ASP A 188 -7.64 -5.55 -20.95
CA ASP A 188 -6.75 -4.42 -21.14
C ASP A 188 -5.42 -4.75 -20.49
N SER A 189 -4.31 -4.55 -21.21
CA SER A 189 -2.97 -4.85 -20.71
C SER A 189 -1.95 -3.86 -21.22
N LEU A 190 -1.19 -3.27 -20.30
CA LEU A 190 -0.15 -2.30 -20.56
C LEU A 190 1.15 -2.74 -19.86
N GLN A 191 2.24 -2.84 -20.63
CA GLN A 191 3.58 -2.98 -20.05
C GLN A 191 4.26 -1.62 -19.99
N VAL A 192 4.95 -1.35 -18.89
CA VAL A 192 5.73 -0.13 -18.66
C VAL A 192 7.18 -0.53 -18.47
N ILE A 193 8.06 -0.02 -19.33
CA ILE A 193 9.50 -0.26 -19.25
C ILE A 193 10.22 1.06 -19.08
N LEU A 194 10.87 1.24 -17.92
CA LEU A 194 11.61 2.43 -17.56
C LEU A 194 13.12 2.18 -17.63
N ARG A 195 13.83 2.91 -18.47
CA ARG A 195 15.27 2.73 -18.69
C ARG A 195 16.04 4.04 -18.58
N GLY A 196 17.24 3.95 -18.01
CA GLY A 196 18.24 5.02 -18.11
C GLY A 196 18.91 5.03 -19.49
N GLY A 197 19.73 6.06 -19.75
CA GLY A 197 20.42 6.23 -21.02
C GLY A 197 19.51 6.76 -22.13
N THR A 198 19.82 6.37 -23.37
CA THR A 198 19.05 6.77 -24.55
C THR A 198 18.47 5.55 -25.26
N PRO A 199 17.44 5.70 -26.11
CA PRO A 199 16.90 4.59 -26.88
C PRO A 199 17.92 3.85 -27.75
N SER A 200 18.93 4.58 -28.26
CA SER A 200 20.03 4.00 -29.07
C SER A 200 21.11 3.33 -28.22
N VAL A 201 21.27 3.73 -26.95
CA VAL A 201 22.22 3.16 -25.99
C VAL A 201 21.47 2.99 -24.65
N PRO A 202 20.64 1.93 -24.53
CA PRO A 202 19.90 1.68 -23.31
C PRO A 202 20.83 1.43 -22.11
N GLY A 203 20.53 2.08 -21.00
CA GLY A 203 21.21 1.89 -19.72
C GLY A 203 20.47 0.87 -18.82
N THR A 204 20.59 1.08 -17.51
CA THR A 204 19.91 0.26 -16.50
C THR A 204 18.39 0.31 -16.68
N THR A 205 17.74 -0.86 -16.57
CA THR A 205 16.27 -0.93 -16.46
C THR A 205 15.89 -0.67 -15.01
N TYR A 206 15.19 0.44 -14.78
CA TYR A 206 14.73 0.86 -13.47
C TYR A 206 13.34 0.33 -13.13
N ALA A 207 12.52 0.03 -14.13
CA ALA A 207 11.26 -0.66 -13.95
C ALA A 207 10.89 -1.45 -15.20
N ASP A 208 10.31 -2.62 -15.00
CA ASP A 208 9.65 -3.42 -16.03
C ASP A 208 8.47 -4.14 -15.35
N TYR A 209 7.27 -3.68 -15.63
CA TYR A 209 6.07 -4.25 -15.04
C TYR A 209 4.90 -4.18 -16.02
N ALA A 210 3.97 -5.10 -15.85
CA ALA A 210 2.72 -5.12 -16.60
C ALA A 210 1.54 -4.83 -15.66
N VAL A 211 0.56 -4.11 -16.20
CA VAL A 211 -0.74 -3.88 -15.57
C VAL A 211 -1.79 -4.48 -16.48
N SER A 212 -2.71 -5.24 -15.94
CA SER A 212 -3.85 -5.75 -16.70
C SER A 212 -5.15 -5.58 -15.93
N ALA A 213 -6.26 -5.42 -16.67
CA ALA A 213 -7.58 -5.28 -16.10
C ALA A 213 -8.58 -6.14 -16.89
N THR A 214 -9.51 -6.75 -16.16
CA THR A 214 -10.61 -7.54 -16.72
C THR A 214 -11.93 -7.16 -16.06
N VAL A 215 -13.01 -7.19 -16.83
CA VAL A 215 -14.39 -7.05 -16.34
C VAL A 215 -15.14 -8.33 -16.62
N THR A 216 -15.93 -8.76 -15.67
CA THR A 216 -16.77 -9.96 -15.79
C THR A 216 -18.23 -9.55 -15.78
N GLY A 217 -19.00 -10.14 -16.71
CA GLY A 217 -20.44 -9.90 -16.84
C GLY A 217 -20.79 -8.75 -17.82
N ASP A 218 -22.03 -8.78 -18.32
CA ASP A 218 -22.68 -7.72 -19.08
C ASP A 218 -24.15 -7.67 -18.65
N PRO A 219 -24.56 -6.73 -17.78
CA PRO A 219 -23.75 -5.67 -17.16
C PRO A 219 -22.63 -6.21 -16.24
N PRO A 220 -21.58 -5.40 -15.98
CA PRO A 220 -20.44 -5.80 -15.14
C PRO A 220 -20.87 -6.22 -13.72
N THR A 221 -20.41 -7.40 -13.28
CA THR A 221 -20.64 -7.92 -11.91
C THR A 221 -19.37 -8.00 -11.08
N ALA A 222 -18.19 -8.03 -11.75
CA ALA A 222 -16.91 -8.02 -11.09
C ALA A 222 -15.86 -7.31 -11.97
N PHE A 223 -14.85 -6.76 -11.30
CA PHE A 223 -13.67 -6.13 -11.87
C PHE A 223 -12.42 -6.73 -11.20
N SER A 224 -11.35 -6.95 -11.98
CA SER A 224 -10.05 -7.32 -11.44
C SER A 224 -8.96 -6.58 -12.19
N ALA A 225 -8.02 -5.99 -11.43
CA ALA A 225 -6.78 -5.43 -11.96
C ALA A 225 -5.60 -6.13 -11.30
N THR A 226 -4.57 -6.41 -12.08
CA THR A 226 -3.31 -6.98 -11.59
C THR A 226 -2.14 -6.11 -12.05
N ALA A 227 -1.11 -6.01 -11.22
CA ALA A 227 0.18 -5.45 -11.60
C ALA A 227 1.28 -6.39 -11.15
N GLY A 228 2.32 -6.56 -11.95
CA GLY A 228 3.45 -7.40 -11.57
C GLY A 228 4.68 -7.13 -12.40
N GLY A 229 5.84 -7.26 -11.77
CA GLY A 229 7.12 -6.97 -12.36
C GLY A 229 8.13 -6.52 -11.32
N PHE A 230 9.00 -5.58 -11.68
CA PHE A 230 9.99 -5.06 -10.73
C PHE A 230 10.21 -3.55 -10.90
N VAL A 231 10.73 -2.95 -9.82
CA VAL A 231 11.35 -1.62 -9.80
C VAL A 231 12.74 -1.73 -9.17
N SER A 232 13.68 -0.84 -9.58
CA SER A 232 15.04 -0.84 -9.09
C SER A 232 15.60 0.59 -9.00
N ASP A 233 16.49 0.83 -8.03
CA ASP A 233 17.32 2.04 -7.98
C ASP A 233 18.67 1.88 -8.71
N GLY A 234 18.87 0.73 -9.37
CA GLY A 234 20.11 0.32 -10.02
C GLY A 234 21.05 -0.47 -9.12
N THR A 235 20.73 -0.62 -7.83
CA THR A 235 21.50 -1.38 -6.83
C THR A 235 20.62 -2.40 -6.13
N ARG A 236 19.39 -2.04 -5.85
CA ARG A 236 18.36 -2.88 -5.22
C ARG A 236 17.25 -3.13 -6.21
N THR A 237 16.65 -4.30 -6.13
CA THR A 237 15.47 -4.65 -6.92
C THR A 237 14.33 -5.02 -5.98
N LEU A 238 13.19 -4.41 -6.21
CA LEU A 238 11.93 -4.78 -5.61
C LEU A 238 11.08 -5.45 -6.69
N THR A 239 10.88 -6.76 -6.56
CA THR A 239 9.92 -7.51 -7.37
C THR A 239 8.57 -7.45 -6.68
N PHE A 240 7.49 -7.23 -7.43
CA PHE A 240 6.16 -7.11 -6.85
C PHE A 240 5.10 -7.82 -7.69
N GLY A 241 4.07 -8.27 -6.99
CA GLY A 241 2.78 -8.66 -7.54
C GLY A 241 1.67 -8.00 -6.74
N ALA A 242 0.65 -7.49 -7.40
CA ALA A 242 -0.52 -6.90 -6.77
C ALA A 242 -1.78 -7.32 -7.52
N THR A 243 -2.83 -7.62 -6.78
CA THR A 243 -4.17 -7.87 -7.31
C THR A 243 -5.15 -6.97 -6.56
N PHE A 244 -6.00 -6.32 -7.33
CA PHE A 244 -7.11 -5.53 -6.83
C PHE A 244 -8.38 -6.09 -7.47
N ALA A 245 -9.28 -6.64 -6.68
CA ALA A 245 -10.52 -7.22 -7.16
C ALA A 245 -11.72 -6.56 -6.50
N VAL A 246 -12.75 -6.26 -7.28
CA VAL A 246 -14.04 -5.76 -6.79
C VAL A 246 -15.10 -6.71 -7.28
N THR A 247 -15.91 -7.22 -6.37
CA THR A 247 -17.09 -8.05 -6.67
C THR A 247 -18.35 -7.30 -6.30
N GLN A 248 -19.49 -7.74 -6.84
CA GLN A 248 -20.79 -7.10 -6.60
C GLN A 248 -20.80 -5.61 -7.00
N VAL A 249 -20.11 -5.27 -8.12
CA VAL A 249 -20.01 -3.88 -8.60
C VAL A 249 -21.38 -3.30 -9.02
N ASP A 250 -22.36 -4.15 -9.30
CA ASP A 250 -23.74 -3.81 -9.64
C ASP A 250 -24.64 -3.59 -8.42
N THR A 251 -24.09 -3.67 -7.21
CA THR A 251 -24.80 -3.45 -5.96
C THR A 251 -24.33 -2.19 -5.24
N ASP A 252 -25.12 -1.73 -4.25
CA ASP A 252 -24.75 -0.60 -3.40
C ASP A 252 -23.60 -0.94 -2.41
N ASN A 253 -23.23 -2.22 -2.30
CA ASN A 253 -22.28 -2.74 -1.32
C ASN A 253 -21.22 -3.62 -1.98
N PRO A 254 -20.29 -3.04 -2.78
CA PRO A 254 -19.21 -3.80 -3.38
C PRO A 254 -18.21 -4.29 -2.34
N ASP A 255 -17.72 -5.51 -2.54
CA ASP A 255 -16.58 -6.05 -1.78
C ASP A 255 -15.29 -5.83 -2.58
N THR A 256 -14.26 -5.32 -1.92
CA THR A 256 -12.93 -5.10 -2.50
C THR A 256 -11.91 -5.97 -1.81
N GLN A 257 -11.12 -6.69 -2.59
CA GLN A 257 -9.97 -7.48 -2.12
C GLN A 257 -8.69 -6.87 -2.68
N ILE A 258 -7.66 -6.79 -1.85
CA ILE A 258 -6.34 -6.30 -2.20
C ILE A 258 -5.32 -7.32 -1.72
N ASP A 259 -4.54 -7.84 -2.66
CA ASP A 259 -3.43 -8.76 -2.39
C ASP A 259 -2.16 -8.15 -2.96
N VAL A 260 -1.11 -8.06 -2.15
CA VAL A 260 0.19 -7.52 -2.56
C VAL A 260 1.30 -8.42 -2.05
N MET A 261 2.27 -8.69 -2.90
CA MET A 261 3.50 -9.40 -2.56
C MET A 261 4.70 -8.57 -3.03
N TRP A 262 5.68 -8.37 -2.16
CA TRP A 262 6.93 -7.67 -2.47
C TRP A 262 8.12 -8.49 -2.02
N ASP A 263 9.09 -8.61 -2.90
CA ASP A 263 10.40 -9.22 -2.64
C ASP A 263 11.51 -8.20 -2.91
N ILE A 264 12.30 -7.91 -1.90
CA ILE A 264 13.44 -7.01 -1.98
C ILE A 264 14.70 -7.84 -1.86
N ASP A 265 15.66 -7.61 -2.75
CA ASP A 265 16.90 -8.40 -2.82
C ASP A 265 17.99 -7.95 -1.84
N ASN A 266 17.98 -6.66 -1.44
CA ASN A 266 19.01 -6.11 -0.56
C ASN A 266 18.49 -4.94 0.31
N PRO A 267 18.21 -5.14 1.60
CA PRO A 267 18.24 -6.44 2.32
C PRO A 267 17.17 -7.41 1.80
N VAL A 268 17.35 -8.70 2.05
CA VAL A 268 16.34 -9.71 1.67
C VAL A 268 15.15 -9.59 2.59
N ILE A 269 14.05 -9.06 2.04
CA ILE A 269 12.79 -8.86 2.74
C ILE A 269 11.66 -9.37 1.85
N HIS A 270 10.78 -10.15 2.44
CA HIS A 270 9.52 -10.56 1.82
C HIS A 270 8.35 -9.89 2.54
N VAL A 271 7.43 -9.30 1.79
CA VAL A 271 6.23 -8.62 2.31
C VAL A 271 5.01 -9.20 1.64
N GLU A 272 4.01 -9.55 2.44
CA GLU A 272 2.70 -9.97 1.99
C GLU A 272 1.62 -9.09 2.62
N LEU A 273 0.60 -8.73 1.85
CA LEU A 273 -0.58 -8.02 2.31
C LEU A 273 -1.81 -8.67 1.71
N HIS A 274 -2.73 -9.11 2.56
CA HIS A 274 -4.05 -9.59 2.19
C HIS A 274 -5.10 -8.84 2.99
N GLU A 275 -5.90 -8.03 2.30
CA GLU A 275 -6.96 -7.28 2.96
C GLU A 275 -8.25 -7.26 2.14
N THR A 276 -9.37 -7.12 2.86
CA THR A 276 -10.69 -6.94 2.27
C THR A 276 -11.35 -5.70 2.83
N LEU A 277 -11.94 -4.90 1.94
CA LEU A 277 -12.78 -3.78 2.29
C LEU A 277 -14.23 -4.14 1.95
N ALA A 278 -15.05 -4.32 2.97
CA ALA A 278 -16.48 -4.55 2.84
C ALA A 278 -17.26 -3.28 3.16
N GLN A 279 -18.27 -3.01 2.36
CA GLN A 279 -19.21 -1.92 2.57
C GLN A 279 -20.57 -2.54 2.93
N SER A 280 -21.03 -2.37 4.18
CA SER A 280 -22.33 -2.91 4.59
C SER A 280 -23.50 -2.01 4.20
N ASP A 281 -23.26 -0.71 4.03
CA ASP A 281 -24.17 0.31 3.51
C ASP A 281 -23.40 1.57 3.09
N ALA A 282 -24.08 2.63 2.64
CA ALA A 282 -23.45 3.86 2.16
C ALA A 282 -22.54 4.56 3.18
N ASP A 283 -22.69 4.27 4.46
CA ASP A 283 -22.04 4.96 5.57
C ASP A 283 -21.02 4.09 6.33
N HIS A 284 -21.14 2.76 6.28
CA HIS A 284 -20.32 1.86 7.07
C HIS A 284 -19.33 1.07 6.21
N LEU A 285 -18.05 1.21 6.54
CA LEU A 285 -16.93 0.49 5.93
C LEU A 285 -16.23 -0.38 6.97
N ALA A 286 -15.80 -1.56 6.56
CA ALA A 286 -14.99 -2.47 7.36
C ALA A 286 -13.79 -2.95 6.54
N LEU A 287 -12.57 -2.59 6.97
CA LEU A 287 -11.33 -3.15 6.48
C LEU A 287 -10.96 -4.33 7.37
N THR A 288 -10.83 -5.50 6.77
CA THR A 288 -10.27 -6.68 7.43
C THR A 288 -8.88 -6.92 6.87
N LEU A 289 -7.88 -6.74 7.70
CA LEU A 289 -6.51 -7.14 7.42
C LEU A 289 -6.39 -8.61 7.80
N THR A 290 -6.45 -9.48 6.81
CA THR A 290 -6.32 -10.92 7.03
C THR A 290 -4.89 -11.27 7.35
N GLU A 291 -3.96 -10.66 6.62
CA GLU A 291 -2.53 -10.79 6.82
C GLU A 291 -1.80 -9.56 6.26
N PHE A 292 -0.92 -9.02 7.05
CA PHE A 292 0.17 -8.18 6.60
C PHE A 292 1.42 -8.72 7.25
N SER A 293 2.34 -9.29 6.50
CA SER A 293 3.54 -9.91 7.04
C SER A 293 4.81 -9.38 6.39
N ILE A 294 5.86 -9.32 7.20
CA ILE A 294 7.21 -8.97 6.77
C ILE A 294 8.13 -10.06 7.30
N THR A 295 8.78 -10.77 6.39
CA THR A 295 9.77 -11.80 6.71
C THR A 295 11.17 -11.29 6.40
N ARG A 296 12.05 -11.34 7.40
CA ARG A 296 13.45 -10.95 7.36
C ARG A 296 14.31 -12.05 7.98
N GLY A 297 14.97 -12.82 7.15
CA GLY A 297 15.72 -13.99 7.61
C GLY A 297 14.82 -15.03 8.27
N ALA A 298 15.00 -15.26 9.57
CA ALA A 298 14.19 -16.21 10.35
C ALA A 298 13.09 -15.52 11.18
N GLU A 299 12.96 -14.20 11.10
CA GLU A 299 11.97 -13.43 11.84
C GLU A 299 10.83 -12.99 10.90
N THR A 300 9.61 -13.33 11.27
CA THR A 300 8.38 -12.84 10.63
C THR A 300 7.61 -11.96 11.59
N VAL A 301 7.28 -10.75 11.16
CA VAL A 301 6.37 -9.85 11.86
C VAL A 301 5.10 -9.78 11.05
N SER A 302 3.98 -10.17 11.65
CA SER A 302 2.67 -10.13 10.99
C SER A 302 1.68 -9.25 11.74
N MET A 303 0.74 -8.65 11.03
CA MET A 303 -0.34 -7.83 11.58
C MET A 303 -1.66 -8.28 10.98
N HIS A 304 -2.68 -8.46 11.81
CA HIS A 304 -4.02 -8.85 11.40
C HIS A 304 -5.10 -8.21 12.27
N GLY A 305 -6.33 -8.18 11.78
CA GLY A 305 -7.48 -7.67 12.52
C GLY A 305 -8.41 -6.78 11.69
N THR A 306 -9.11 -5.85 12.33
CA THR A 306 -10.15 -5.05 11.68
C THR A 306 -10.07 -3.57 12.01
N ILE A 307 -10.43 -2.75 11.03
CA ILE A 307 -10.68 -1.31 11.18
C ILE A 307 -12.08 -1.06 10.60
N THR A 308 -12.97 -0.47 11.40
CA THR A 308 -14.30 -0.07 10.94
C THR A 308 -14.43 1.45 10.93
N SER A 309 -15.20 2.01 10.00
CA SER A 309 -15.43 3.44 9.91
C SER A 309 -16.88 3.75 9.59
N VAL A 310 -17.40 4.84 10.17
CA VAL A 310 -18.68 5.47 9.84
C VAL A 310 -18.40 6.79 9.18
N LEU A 311 -18.64 6.89 7.86
CA LEU A 311 -18.20 8.00 7.02
C LEU A 311 -18.85 9.33 7.40
N SER A 312 -20.15 9.32 7.73
CA SER A 312 -20.91 10.53 8.07
C SER A 312 -20.46 11.22 9.37
N THR A 313 -19.86 10.45 10.28
CA THR A 313 -19.42 10.95 11.60
C THR A 313 -17.92 10.95 11.77
N GLU A 314 -17.16 10.44 10.78
CA GLU A 314 -15.72 10.20 10.85
C GLU A 314 -15.34 9.30 12.05
N ALA A 315 -16.31 8.59 12.62
CA ALA A 315 -16.08 7.67 13.70
C ALA A 315 -15.36 6.42 13.16
N PHE A 316 -14.38 5.92 13.92
CA PHE A 316 -13.71 4.67 13.59
C PHE A 316 -13.45 3.82 14.84
N SER A 317 -13.28 2.52 14.62
CA SER A 317 -12.79 1.57 15.62
C SER A 317 -11.66 0.76 15.02
N ILE A 318 -10.61 0.53 15.79
CA ILE A 318 -9.44 -0.26 15.40
C ILE A 318 -9.21 -1.38 16.41
N ASN A 319 -9.02 -2.60 15.92
CA ASN A 319 -8.65 -3.77 16.71
C ASN A 319 -7.69 -4.63 15.88
N LEU A 320 -6.39 -4.39 16.05
CA LEU A 320 -5.33 -5.11 15.36
C LEU A 320 -4.42 -5.81 16.37
N VAL A 321 -3.82 -6.90 15.94
CA VAL A 321 -2.78 -7.63 16.65
C VAL A 321 -1.56 -7.69 15.75
N VAL A 322 -0.39 -7.48 16.33
CA VAL A 322 0.91 -7.68 15.68
C VAL A 322 1.60 -8.83 16.39
N ASP A 323 2.01 -9.82 15.62
CA ASP A 323 2.71 -11.01 16.09
C ASP A 323 4.18 -10.95 15.64
N VAL A 324 5.05 -11.62 16.39
CA VAL A 324 6.41 -11.94 15.97
C VAL A 324 6.56 -13.45 16.03
N ASN A 325 6.81 -14.09 14.90
CA ASN A 325 6.88 -15.55 14.77
C ASN A 325 5.63 -16.24 15.39
N ASP A 326 4.45 -15.78 15.02
CA ASP A 326 3.13 -16.25 15.47
C ASP A 326 2.86 -16.06 16.99
N VAL A 327 3.66 -15.26 17.68
CA VAL A 327 3.45 -14.95 19.10
C VAL A 327 3.05 -13.47 19.25
N PRO A 328 1.92 -13.16 19.92
CA PRO A 328 1.45 -11.78 20.08
C PRO A 328 2.49 -10.87 20.73
N TRP A 329 2.85 -9.80 20.00
CA TRP A 329 3.82 -8.79 20.42
C TRP A 329 3.14 -7.47 20.80
N ILE A 330 2.21 -6.97 19.95
CA ILE A 330 1.49 -5.70 20.17
C ILE A 330 -0.01 -5.90 19.96
N ARG A 331 -0.81 -5.17 20.73
CA ARG A 331 -2.26 -5.00 20.49
C ARG A 331 -2.58 -3.54 20.30
N ILE A 332 -3.36 -3.24 19.26
CA ILE A 332 -3.83 -1.91 18.92
C ILE A 332 -5.35 -1.92 19.06
N ARG A 333 -5.87 -1.12 19.98
CA ARG A 333 -7.31 -1.01 20.22
C ARG A 333 -7.70 0.43 20.49
N GLY A 334 -8.79 0.87 19.88
CA GLY A 334 -9.29 2.21 20.14
C GLY A 334 -10.36 2.67 19.18
N THR A 335 -10.66 3.95 19.31
CA THR A 335 -11.65 4.68 18.51
C THR A 335 -11.08 6.06 18.17
N GLN A 336 -11.85 6.90 17.47
CA GLN A 336 -11.52 8.29 17.19
C GLN A 336 -11.21 9.12 18.47
N ASN A 337 -11.64 8.65 19.65
CA ASN A 337 -11.39 9.32 20.94
C ASN A 337 -10.04 8.94 21.57
N GLY A 338 -9.33 8.02 20.99
CA GLY A 338 -8.01 7.55 21.41
C GLY A 338 -7.83 6.06 21.15
N ALA A 339 -6.61 5.69 20.81
CA ALA A 339 -6.20 4.30 20.68
C ALA A 339 -5.02 4.01 21.59
N THR A 340 -4.94 2.77 22.03
CA THR A 340 -3.84 2.24 22.84
C THR A 340 -3.01 1.28 22.00
N VAL A 341 -1.69 1.40 22.10
CA VAL A 341 -0.71 0.50 21.49
C VAL A 341 0.14 -0.05 22.63
N ARG A 342 -0.01 -1.34 22.94
CA ARG A 342 0.63 -1.96 24.10
C ARG A 342 0.97 -3.41 23.85
N HIS A 343 1.90 -3.93 24.63
CA HIS A 343 2.09 -5.37 24.73
C HIS A 343 0.85 -6.11 25.26
N PRO A 344 0.67 -7.40 24.96
CA PRO A 344 -0.45 -8.19 25.44
C PRO A 344 -0.61 -8.19 26.98
N ASN A 345 0.48 -8.04 27.74
CA ASN A 345 0.48 -7.91 29.20
C ASN A 345 0.10 -6.51 29.71
N GLY A 346 -0.13 -5.53 28.82
CA GLY A 346 -0.50 -4.16 29.14
C GLY A 346 0.67 -3.20 29.35
N SER A 347 1.93 -3.66 29.27
CA SER A 347 3.09 -2.77 29.32
C SER A 347 3.21 -1.90 28.08
N ASP A 348 3.82 -0.72 28.23
CA ASP A 348 4.13 0.18 27.13
C ASP A 348 5.32 -0.37 26.31
N LEU A 349 5.40 0.03 25.04
CA LEU A 349 6.52 -0.30 24.15
C LEU A 349 7.78 0.50 24.56
N SER A 350 8.96 -0.07 24.33
CA SER A 350 10.20 0.72 24.35
C SER A 350 10.19 1.75 23.21
N PRO A 351 11.02 2.81 23.25
CA PRO A 351 11.13 3.78 22.18
C PRO A 351 11.50 3.14 20.83
N GLU A 352 12.39 2.14 20.82
CA GLU A 352 12.85 1.41 19.63
C GLU A 352 11.74 0.53 19.07
N GLU A 353 11.01 -0.18 19.91
CA GLU A 353 9.85 -0.97 19.51
C GLU A 353 8.73 -0.08 18.96
N GLY A 354 8.53 1.08 19.60
CA GLY A 354 7.55 2.08 19.14
C GLY A 354 7.87 2.60 17.75
N GLN A 355 9.16 2.87 17.46
CA GLN A 355 9.59 3.32 16.13
C GLN A 355 9.42 2.20 15.09
N ALA A 356 9.88 0.98 15.37
CA ALA A 356 9.73 -0.16 14.48
C ALA A 356 8.26 -0.45 14.16
N PHE A 357 7.39 -0.36 15.17
CA PHE A 357 5.95 -0.48 14.96
C PHE A 357 5.38 0.61 14.06
N LEU A 358 5.79 1.88 14.24
CA LEU A 358 5.35 2.99 13.41
C LEU A 358 5.77 2.77 11.96
N ASP A 359 7.03 2.39 11.71
CA ASP A 359 7.54 2.13 10.37
C ASP A 359 6.79 0.95 9.72
N LEU A 360 6.51 -0.12 10.46
CA LEU A 360 5.68 -1.24 10.03
C LEU A 360 4.26 -0.81 9.62
N PHE A 361 3.60 -0.05 10.47
CA PHE A 361 2.23 0.42 10.23
C PHE A 361 2.16 1.36 9.03
N PHE A 362 3.15 2.23 8.87
CA PHE A 362 3.24 3.12 7.71
C PHE A 362 3.56 2.37 6.43
N LEU A 363 4.39 1.34 6.49
CA LEU A 363 4.71 0.56 5.30
C LEU A 363 3.44 -0.07 4.70
N SER A 364 2.53 -0.63 5.51
CA SER A 364 1.28 -1.20 4.99
C SER A 364 0.47 -0.19 4.16
N ALA A 365 0.39 1.07 4.62
CA ALA A 365 -0.26 2.13 3.86
C ALA A 365 0.59 2.61 2.66
N THR A 366 1.91 2.67 2.80
CA THR A 366 2.84 3.11 1.73
C THR A 366 2.83 2.13 0.55
N ILE A 367 2.74 0.83 0.81
CA ILE A 367 2.64 -0.22 -0.21
C ILE A 367 1.44 0.02 -1.12
N GLU A 368 0.27 0.26 -0.55
CA GLU A 368 -0.94 0.53 -1.34
C GLU A 368 -0.75 1.76 -2.24
N PHE A 369 -0.21 2.84 -1.68
CA PHE A 369 0.03 4.07 -2.45
C PHE A 369 1.14 3.89 -3.50
N ALA A 370 2.19 3.13 -3.22
CA ALA A 370 3.24 2.85 -4.20
C ALA A 370 2.69 2.02 -5.37
N VAL A 371 1.88 1.00 -5.09
CA VAL A 371 1.19 0.21 -6.11
C VAL A 371 0.26 1.10 -6.92
N LEU A 372 -0.57 1.93 -6.27
CA LEU A 372 -1.44 2.88 -6.97
C LEU A 372 -0.64 3.87 -7.84
N ASN A 373 0.50 4.36 -7.38
CA ASN A 373 1.38 5.23 -8.16
C ASN A 373 1.99 4.55 -9.40
N LEU A 374 2.27 3.25 -9.33
CA LEU A 374 2.66 2.47 -10.50
C LEU A 374 1.52 2.34 -11.51
N PHE A 375 0.27 2.28 -11.04
CA PHE A 375 -0.91 2.30 -11.89
C PHE A 375 -1.21 3.67 -12.52
N THR A 376 -0.75 4.79 -11.92
CA THR A 376 -1.16 6.13 -12.35
C THR A 376 -0.82 6.45 -13.80
N PRO A 377 0.41 6.29 -14.29
CA PRO A 377 0.72 6.55 -15.69
C PRO A 377 0.03 5.56 -16.64
N ALA A 378 -0.15 4.30 -16.21
CA ALA A 378 -0.91 3.30 -16.94
C ALA A 378 -2.41 3.64 -16.95
N GLY A 379 -2.96 4.09 -15.82
CA GLY A 379 -4.35 4.46 -15.66
C GLY A 379 -4.79 5.63 -16.53
N SER A 380 -3.86 6.50 -16.96
CA SER A 380 -4.19 7.56 -17.91
C SER A 380 -4.62 7.01 -19.28
N PHE A 381 -4.16 5.82 -19.62
CA PHE A 381 -4.57 5.10 -20.83
C PHE A 381 -5.75 4.15 -20.57
N MET A 382 -5.87 3.59 -19.37
CA MET A 382 -6.87 2.56 -19.02
C MET A 382 -8.23 3.15 -18.59
N GLY A 383 -8.40 4.45 -18.57
CA GLY A 383 -9.63 5.12 -18.11
C GLY A 383 -10.17 6.20 -19.06
N ALA A 384 -9.76 6.19 -20.34
CA ALA A 384 -10.21 7.16 -21.34
C ALA A 384 -11.57 6.81 -21.94
#